data_799a22c9fd446fa58ca77735f4612b07
#
_entry.id   799a22c9fd446fa58ca77735f4612b07
#
_cell.length_a   1.000
_cell.length_b   1.000
_cell.length_c   1.000
_cell.angle_alpha   90.00
_cell.angle_beta   90.00
_cell.angle_gamma   90.00
#
_symmetry.space_group_name_H-M   'P 1'
#
loop_
_entity.id
_entity.type
_entity.pdbx_description
1 polymer ?
#
loop_
_entity_poly.entity_id
_entity_poly.type
_entity_poly.pdbx_seq_one_letter_code
_entity_poly.pdbx_strand_id
1 'polypeptide(L)'
;MFGPRTANAASGIAVDDECKLKFLELKAKRNYRYIVFKIDPTGNQVMVEKAGGNSETYQDFADSLPDDECRYAVFDYDFTTDENCHKSKIYFIAWSPDVARVRTKMLYASSRDRFKRELDGIQVELQATDPSEMSLDIIKERAY
;
A
#
# COMPACT_ATOMS: atom_id res chain seq x y z
N MET A 1 -10.97 27.23 6.55
CA MET A 1 -10.62 26.72 6.75
C MET A 1 -10.17 26.02 6.72
N PHE A 2 -9.94 25.66 6.69
CA PHE A 2 -9.55 24.90 6.69
C PHE A 2 -9.44 24.06 6.99
N GLY A 3 -9.31 24.06 6.62
CA GLY A 3 -9.50 22.84 6.84
C GLY A 3 -8.59 22.05 7.64
N PRO A 4 -9.05 21.18 8.31
CA PRO A 4 -8.32 20.44 9.16
C PRO A 4 -7.25 19.62 8.57
N ARG A 5 -7.30 19.38 7.40
CA ARG A 5 -6.38 18.58 6.84
C ARG A 5 -5.14 19.16 6.80
N THR A 6 -5.00 20.24 7.14
CA THR A 6 -3.83 20.79 6.99
C THR A 6 -2.97 20.34 7.99
N ALA A 7 -3.09 19.58 8.72
CA ALA A 7 -2.36 19.13 9.66
C ALA A 7 -1.08 19.45 9.52
N ASN A 8 -0.25 19.14 9.87
CA ASN A 8 0.85 19.56 10.04
C ASN A 8 1.88 18.75 9.98
N ALA A 9 2.85 19.10 9.98
CA ALA A 9 3.96 18.43 10.09
C ALA A 9 4.24 17.45 9.13
N ALA A 10 5.23 16.75 9.33
CA ALA A 10 5.56 15.71 8.48
C ALA A 10 4.38 14.86 8.31
N SER A 11 3.51 14.91 9.24
CA SER A 11 2.34 14.15 9.16
C SER A 11 1.21 14.93 8.60
N GLY A 12 1.49 16.07 8.01
CA GLY A 12 0.44 16.91 7.51
C GLY A 12 -0.14 16.52 6.20
N ILE A 13 0.25 15.44 5.60
CA ILE A 13 -0.25 15.08 4.31
C ILE A 13 -1.72 14.71 4.39
N ALA A 14 -2.50 15.14 3.42
CA ALA A 14 -3.89 14.79 3.34
C ALA A 14 -4.05 13.40 2.72
N VAL A 15 -5.17 12.76 2.94
CA VAL A 15 -5.47 11.46 2.35
C VAL A 15 -6.80 11.61 1.63
N ASP A 16 -6.81 11.36 0.32
CA ASP A 16 -8.03 11.45 -0.46
C ASP A 16 -9.02 10.40 0.07
N ASP A 17 -10.27 10.79 0.20
CA ASP A 17 -11.30 9.90 0.72
C ASP A 17 -11.42 8.61 -0.09
N GLU A 18 -11.12 8.64 -1.35
CA GLU A 18 -11.17 7.45 -2.17
C GLU A 18 -10.22 6.36 -1.68
N CYS A 19 -9.13 6.74 -1.02
CA CYS A 19 -8.20 5.76 -0.47
C CYS A 19 -8.91 4.87 0.55
N LYS A 20 -9.67 5.48 1.45
CA LYS A 20 -10.39 4.71 2.48
C LYS A 20 -11.55 3.92 1.87
N LEU A 21 -12.25 4.52 0.91
CA LEU A 21 -13.36 3.84 0.27
C LEU A 21 -12.90 2.58 -0.47
N LYS A 22 -11.84 2.68 -1.26
CA LYS A 22 -11.32 1.53 -1.99
C LYS A 22 -10.78 0.47 -1.04
N PHE A 23 -10.14 0.90 0.04
CA PHE A 23 -9.62 -0.04 1.02
C PHE A 23 -10.77 -0.80 1.69
N LEU A 24 -11.86 -0.13 2.01
CA LEU A 24 -13.02 -0.79 2.59
C LEU A 24 -13.63 -1.79 1.61
N GLU A 25 -13.67 -1.45 0.33
CA GLU A 25 -14.17 -2.37 -0.68
C GLU A 25 -13.27 -3.60 -0.83
N LEU A 26 -11.97 -3.40 -0.71
CA LEU A 26 -11.04 -4.51 -0.75
C LEU A 26 -11.25 -5.41 0.47
N LYS A 27 -11.34 -4.82 1.65
CA LYS A 27 -11.39 -5.56 2.89
C LYS A 27 -12.75 -6.23 3.13
N ALA A 28 -13.83 -5.50 2.92
CA ALA A 28 -15.17 -5.99 3.27
C ALA A 28 -15.84 -6.71 2.12
N LYS A 29 -15.69 -6.23 0.90
CA LYS A 29 -16.36 -6.80 -0.25
C LYS A 29 -15.46 -7.66 -1.11
N ARG A 30 -14.16 -7.55 -0.90
CA ARG A 30 -13.16 -8.30 -1.64
C ARG A 30 -13.27 -8.08 -3.16
N ASN A 31 -13.61 -6.84 -3.53
CA ASN A 31 -13.74 -6.49 -4.94
C ASN A 31 -12.40 -6.33 -5.62
N TYR A 32 -11.35 -6.06 -4.85
CA TYR A 32 -10.02 -5.84 -5.41
C TYR A 32 -9.03 -6.78 -4.74
N ARG A 33 -7.99 -7.15 -5.47
CA ARG A 33 -6.89 -7.95 -4.95
C ARG A 33 -5.82 -7.04 -4.34
N TYR A 34 -5.65 -5.85 -4.92
CA TYR A 34 -4.66 -4.90 -4.42
C TYR A 34 -5.05 -3.48 -4.81
N ILE A 35 -4.44 -2.52 -4.13
CA ILE A 35 -4.60 -1.11 -4.46
C ILE A 35 -3.22 -0.48 -4.38
N VAL A 36 -2.87 0.32 -5.38
CA VAL A 36 -1.62 1.09 -5.38
C VAL A 36 -1.98 2.55 -5.14
N PHE A 37 -1.29 3.18 -4.20
CA PHE A 37 -1.50 4.59 -3.86
C PHE A 37 -0.24 5.38 -4.16
N LYS A 38 -0.41 6.63 -4.51
CA LYS A 38 0.73 7.52 -4.69
C LYS A 38 0.46 8.86 -4.03
N ILE A 39 1.52 9.59 -3.73
CA ILE A 39 1.39 10.97 -3.28
C ILE A 39 1.39 11.81 -4.54
N ASP A 40 0.43 12.73 -4.67
CA ASP A 40 0.33 13.51 -5.90
C ASP A 40 1.58 14.38 -6.08
N PRO A 41 1.86 14.84 -7.30
CA PRO A 41 3.10 15.56 -7.58
C PRO A 41 3.31 16.81 -6.74
N THR A 42 2.24 17.41 -6.21
CA THR A 42 2.39 18.58 -5.36
C THR A 42 2.79 18.19 -3.95
N GLY A 43 2.77 16.89 -3.61
CA GLY A 43 3.11 16.43 -2.28
C GLY A 43 2.05 16.67 -1.24
N ASN A 44 0.83 17.05 -1.66
CA ASN A 44 -0.20 17.44 -0.71
C ASN A 44 -1.11 16.33 -0.24
N GLN A 45 -1.31 15.30 -1.03
CA GLN A 45 -2.21 14.24 -0.60
C GLN A 45 -1.86 12.89 -1.22
N VAL A 46 -2.24 11.84 -0.50
CA VAL A 46 -2.16 10.47 -1.01
C VAL A 46 -3.43 10.19 -1.78
N MET A 47 -3.31 9.56 -2.93
CA MET A 47 -4.45 9.25 -3.78
C MET A 47 -4.33 7.86 -4.36
N VAL A 48 -5.44 7.29 -4.82
CA VAL A 48 -5.45 5.97 -5.45
C VAL A 48 -4.89 6.10 -6.85
N GLU A 49 -3.93 5.27 -7.19
CA GLU A 49 -3.42 5.22 -8.55
C GLU A 49 -4.08 4.07 -9.32
N LYS A 50 -4.23 2.91 -8.69
CA LYS A 50 -4.77 1.74 -9.35
C LYS A 50 -5.41 0.80 -8.35
N ALA A 51 -6.51 0.18 -8.72
CA ALA A 51 -7.11 -0.88 -7.94
C ALA A 51 -7.21 -2.10 -8.85
N GLY A 52 -6.54 -3.18 -8.49
CA GLY A 52 -6.50 -4.38 -9.31
C GLY A 52 -7.61 -5.34 -8.96
N GLY A 53 -8.26 -5.90 -9.98
CA GLY A 53 -9.38 -6.80 -9.78
C GLY A 53 -8.98 -8.19 -9.33
N ASN A 54 -9.98 -8.99 -9.01
CA ASN A 54 -9.74 -10.33 -8.48
C ASN A 54 -9.11 -11.30 -9.46
N SER A 55 -9.16 -11.01 -10.74
CA SER A 55 -8.53 -11.87 -11.75
C SER A 55 -7.04 -11.59 -11.88
N GLU A 56 -6.55 -10.53 -11.26
CA GLU A 56 -5.13 -10.20 -11.37
C GLU A 56 -4.32 -11.01 -10.37
N THR A 57 -3.08 -11.28 -10.72
CA THR A 57 -2.19 -12.10 -9.90
C THR A 57 -1.26 -11.23 -9.07
N TYR A 58 -0.50 -11.85 -8.18
CA TYR A 58 0.52 -11.13 -7.41
C TYR A 58 1.57 -10.53 -8.37
N GLN A 59 1.89 -11.25 -9.46
CA GLN A 59 2.85 -10.73 -10.43
C GLN A 59 2.32 -9.48 -11.11
N ASP A 60 1.01 -9.43 -11.41
CA ASP A 60 0.40 -8.23 -11.99
C ASP A 60 0.55 -7.06 -11.03
N PHE A 61 0.35 -7.31 -9.73
CA PHE A 61 0.56 -6.29 -8.72
C PHE A 61 2.01 -5.81 -8.69
N ALA A 62 2.94 -6.74 -8.62
CA ALA A 62 4.36 -6.38 -8.54
C ALA A 62 4.79 -5.59 -9.78
N ASP A 63 4.29 -5.99 -10.94
CA ASP A 63 4.61 -5.30 -12.19
C ASP A 63 4.01 -3.90 -12.28
N SER A 64 2.99 -3.61 -11.47
CA SER A 64 2.37 -2.29 -11.49
C SER A 64 3.18 -1.26 -10.71
N LEU A 65 4.18 -1.69 -9.94
CA LEU A 65 5.00 -0.76 -9.17
C LEU A 65 6.11 -0.22 -10.06
N PRO A 66 6.31 1.10 -10.09
CA PRO A 66 7.34 1.67 -10.98
C PRO A 66 8.73 1.38 -10.47
N ASP A 67 9.70 1.28 -11.37
CA ASP A 67 11.07 0.97 -11.03
C ASP A 67 11.80 2.12 -10.33
N ASP A 68 11.34 3.34 -10.57
CA ASP A 68 12.06 4.52 -10.13
C ASP A 68 11.24 5.50 -9.29
N GLU A 69 10.08 5.13 -8.85
CA GLU A 69 9.24 6.01 -8.03
C GLU A 69 8.69 5.27 -6.83
N CYS A 70 8.45 6.00 -5.75
CA CYS A 70 7.87 5.41 -4.54
C CYS A 70 6.37 5.22 -4.66
N ARG A 71 5.85 4.24 -3.94
CA ARG A 71 4.41 4.00 -3.85
C ARG A 71 4.08 3.39 -2.50
N TYR A 72 2.82 3.48 -2.11
CA TYR A 72 2.29 2.64 -1.04
C TYR A 72 1.33 1.66 -1.72
N ALA A 73 1.14 0.51 -1.13
CA ALA A 73 0.19 -0.46 -1.66
C ALA A 73 -0.40 -1.31 -0.57
N VAL A 74 -1.59 -1.84 -0.82
CA VAL A 74 -2.16 -2.88 0.03
C VAL A 74 -2.45 -4.08 -0.86
N PHE A 75 -2.25 -5.27 -0.33
CA PHE A 75 -2.49 -6.50 -1.07
C PHE A 75 -3.23 -7.48 -0.16
N ASP A 76 -4.31 -8.06 -0.67
CA ASP A 76 -5.09 -9.05 0.07
C ASP A 76 -4.58 -10.43 -0.32
N TYR A 77 -3.80 -11.05 0.54
CA TYR A 77 -3.18 -12.32 0.27
C TYR A 77 -4.00 -13.48 0.83
N ASP A 78 -4.50 -14.34 -0.06
CA ASP A 78 -5.24 -15.53 0.31
C ASP A 78 -4.29 -16.71 0.36
N PHE A 79 -4.43 -17.54 1.39
CA PHE A 79 -3.59 -18.73 1.51
C PHE A 79 -4.34 -19.82 2.29
N THR A 80 -3.82 -21.05 2.19
CA THR A 80 -4.38 -22.18 2.91
C THR A 80 -3.31 -22.69 3.85
N THR A 81 -3.67 -22.90 5.11
CA THR A 81 -2.73 -23.40 6.10
C THR A 81 -2.53 -24.90 5.96
N ASP A 82 -1.56 -25.44 6.71
CA ASP A 82 -1.29 -26.87 6.70
C ASP A 82 -2.50 -27.68 7.19
N GLU A 83 -3.35 -27.08 8.03
CA GLU A 83 -4.58 -27.72 8.49
C GLU A 83 -5.71 -27.56 7.51
N ASN A 84 -5.39 -27.08 6.29
CA ASN A 84 -6.36 -26.90 5.24
C ASN A 84 -7.40 -25.80 5.56
N CYS A 85 -7.03 -24.84 6.39
CA CYS A 85 -7.89 -23.70 6.68
C CYS A 85 -7.59 -22.57 5.69
N HIS A 86 -8.67 -22.03 5.12
CA HIS A 86 -8.54 -20.92 4.18
C HIS A 86 -8.44 -19.62 4.96
N LYS A 87 -7.42 -18.85 4.72
CA LYS A 87 -7.19 -17.59 5.42
C LYS A 87 -6.76 -16.49 4.47
N SER A 88 -6.87 -15.24 4.93
CA SER A 88 -6.34 -14.13 4.17
C SER A 88 -5.74 -13.12 5.11
N LYS A 89 -4.74 -12.39 4.65
CA LYS A 89 -4.12 -11.31 5.40
C LYS A 89 -3.92 -10.11 4.50
N ILE A 90 -4.10 -8.93 5.08
CA ILE A 90 -3.94 -7.68 4.33
C ILE A 90 -2.57 -7.11 4.64
N TYR A 91 -1.77 -6.96 3.59
CA TYR A 91 -0.42 -6.45 3.67
C TYR A 91 -0.40 -4.97 3.29
N PHE A 92 0.39 -4.20 4.01
CA PHE A 92 0.71 -2.83 3.63
C PHE A 92 2.16 -2.83 3.18
N ILE A 93 2.41 -2.41 1.95
CA ILE A 93 3.76 -2.42 1.38
C ILE A 93 4.18 -0.99 1.08
N ALA A 94 5.34 -0.59 1.62
CA ALA A 94 5.93 0.70 1.31
C ALA A 94 7.03 0.43 0.29
N TRP A 95 6.80 0.85 -0.95
CA TRP A 95 7.74 0.63 -2.06
C TRP A 95 8.58 1.89 -2.24
N SER A 96 9.88 1.76 -2.05
CA SER A 96 10.81 2.91 -2.13
C SER A 96 12.10 2.46 -2.81
N PRO A 97 12.11 2.41 -4.16
CA PRO A 97 13.30 1.92 -4.87
C PRO A 97 14.48 2.85 -4.68
N ASP A 98 15.67 2.28 -4.64
CA ASP A 98 16.90 3.04 -4.35
C ASP A 98 17.13 4.19 -5.32
N VAL A 99 16.71 4.03 -6.57
CA VAL A 99 16.93 5.07 -7.58
C VAL A 99 15.90 6.19 -7.54
N ALA A 100 14.89 6.11 -6.71
CA ALA A 100 13.91 7.19 -6.59
C ALA A 100 14.61 8.41 -5.99
N ARG A 101 14.07 9.61 -6.27
CA ARG A 101 14.66 10.82 -5.77
C ARG A 101 14.66 10.87 -4.26
N VAL A 102 15.75 11.36 -3.69
CA VAL A 102 15.90 11.43 -2.23
C VAL A 102 14.75 12.19 -1.59
N ARG A 103 14.34 13.31 -2.18
CA ARG A 103 13.25 14.11 -1.61
C ARG A 103 11.95 13.31 -1.59
N THR A 104 11.68 12.55 -2.64
CA THR A 104 10.49 11.73 -2.72
C THR A 104 10.53 10.60 -1.70
N LYS A 105 11.70 9.96 -1.56
CA LYS A 105 11.84 8.89 -0.57
C LYS A 105 11.59 9.42 0.83
N MET A 106 12.08 10.62 1.14
CA MET A 106 11.86 11.23 2.44
C MET A 106 10.39 11.55 2.67
N LEU A 107 9.70 12.05 1.65
CA LEU A 107 8.29 12.37 1.77
C LEU A 107 7.45 11.11 2.04
N TYR A 108 7.71 10.04 1.30
CA TYR A 108 6.98 8.80 1.52
C TYR A 108 7.31 8.20 2.90
N ALA A 109 8.56 8.30 3.34
CA ALA A 109 8.94 7.78 4.64
C ALA A 109 8.27 8.57 5.78
N SER A 110 8.24 9.89 5.68
CA SER A 110 7.65 10.72 6.73
C SER A 110 6.13 10.66 6.76
N SER A 111 5.51 10.32 5.64
CA SER A 111 4.05 10.27 5.55
C SER A 111 3.48 8.88 5.81
N ARG A 112 4.33 7.87 5.91
CA ARG A 112 3.90 6.47 5.96
C ARG A 112 2.97 6.18 7.13
N ASP A 113 3.35 6.55 8.33
CA ASP A 113 2.55 6.25 9.51
C ASP A 113 1.22 7.01 9.49
N ARG A 114 1.25 8.25 9.01
CA ARG A 114 0.04 9.04 8.90
C ARG A 114 -0.95 8.39 7.95
N PHE A 115 -0.47 7.95 6.80
CA PHE A 115 -1.33 7.31 5.81
C PHE A 115 -1.83 5.95 6.32
N LYS A 116 -0.94 5.15 6.91
CA LYS A 116 -1.32 3.83 7.37
C LYS A 116 -2.42 3.89 8.42
N ARG A 117 -2.43 4.93 9.25
CA ARG A 117 -3.48 5.07 10.25
C ARG A 117 -4.87 5.25 9.67
N GLU A 118 -4.96 5.66 8.40
CA GLU A 118 -6.25 5.78 7.75
C GLU A 118 -6.78 4.43 7.26
N LEU A 119 -5.94 3.40 7.27
CA LEU A 119 -6.28 2.09 6.74
C LEU A 119 -6.41 1.11 7.91
N ASP A 120 -7.63 0.95 8.40
CA ASP A 120 -7.87 0.08 9.54
C ASP A 120 -7.92 -1.38 9.11
N GLY A 121 -7.08 -2.21 9.70
CA GLY A 121 -7.10 -3.63 9.40
C GLY A 121 -5.87 -4.18 8.70
N ILE A 122 -4.81 -3.39 8.60
CA ILE A 122 -3.55 -3.89 8.08
C ILE A 122 -3.00 -4.92 9.07
N GLN A 123 -2.60 -6.07 8.57
CA GLN A 123 -2.12 -7.16 9.42
C GLN A 123 -0.62 -7.40 9.28
N VAL A 124 -0.03 -7.09 8.13
CA VAL A 124 1.41 -7.27 7.92
C VAL A 124 1.93 -6.01 7.24
N GLU A 125 3.08 -5.52 7.68
CA GLU A 125 3.74 -4.38 7.05
C GLU A 125 5.03 -4.84 6.42
N LEU A 126 5.32 -4.36 5.24
CA LEU A 126 6.53 -4.72 4.52
C LEU A 126 7.11 -3.47 3.87
N GLN A 127 8.41 -3.34 3.93
CA GLN A 127 9.09 -2.25 3.25
C GLN A 127 10.03 -2.85 2.22
N ALA A 128 10.02 -2.34 1.01
CA ALA A 128 10.82 -2.92 -0.06
C ALA A 128 11.52 -1.84 -0.87
N THR A 129 12.78 -2.09 -1.20
CA THR A 129 13.56 -1.19 -2.05
C THR A 129 13.84 -1.82 -3.41
N ASP A 130 13.55 -3.10 -3.57
CA ASP A 130 13.63 -3.78 -4.85
C ASP A 130 12.67 -4.97 -4.86
N PRO A 131 12.40 -5.54 -6.04
CA PRO A 131 11.42 -6.62 -6.13
C PRO A 131 11.74 -7.85 -5.31
N SER A 132 13.02 -8.13 -5.05
CA SER A 132 13.37 -9.32 -4.28
C SER A 132 12.90 -9.23 -2.84
N GLU A 133 12.74 -8.03 -2.31
CA GLU A 133 12.31 -7.84 -0.93
C GLU A 133 10.80 -7.98 -0.77
N MET A 134 10.06 -8.16 -1.85
CA MET A 134 8.65 -8.40 -1.79
C MET A 134 8.27 -9.55 -2.72
N SER A 135 9.14 -10.55 -2.82
CA SER A 135 8.85 -11.72 -3.62
C SER A 135 7.69 -12.49 -2.99
N LEU A 136 7.05 -13.33 -3.78
CA LEU A 136 5.93 -14.12 -3.27
C LEU A 136 6.37 -15.01 -2.11
N ASP A 137 7.62 -15.49 -2.12
CA ASP A 137 8.14 -16.30 -1.03
C ASP A 137 8.17 -15.51 0.29
N ILE A 138 8.56 -14.24 0.24
CA ILE A 138 8.58 -13.39 1.43
C ILE A 138 7.14 -13.12 1.90
N ILE A 139 6.22 -12.91 0.96
CA ILE A 139 4.83 -12.70 1.30
C ILE A 139 4.28 -13.94 2.03
N LYS A 140 4.57 -15.12 1.52
CA LYS A 140 4.12 -16.35 2.16
C LYS A 140 4.73 -16.52 3.54
N GLU A 141 6.02 -16.22 3.66
CA GLU A 141 6.70 -16.38 4.93
C GLU A 141 6.13 -15.48 5.99
N ARG A 142 5.80 -14.23 5.63
CA ARG A 142 5.26 -13.27 6.58
C ARG A 142 3.79 -13.55 6.94
N ALA A 143 3.12 -14.44 6.23
CA ALA A 143 1.73 -14.76 6.50
C ALA A 143 1.55 -15.64 7.75
N TYR A 144 2.63 -16.29 8.21
CA TYR A 144 2.56 -17.21 9.34
C TYR A 144 3.15 -16.66 10.65
#